data_8e39cb18240cd4cda36cf77f0ebb672a
#
_entry.id   8e39cb18240cd4cda36cf77f0ebb672a
#
_cell.length_a   1.000
_cell.length_b   1.000
_cell.length_c   1.000
_cell.angle_alpha   90.00
_cell.angle_beta   90.00
_cell.angle_gamma   90.00
#
_symmetry.space_group_name_H-M   'P 1'
#
loop_
_entity.id
_entity.type
_entity.pdbx_description
1 polymer ?
#
loop_
_entity_poly.entity_id
_entity_poly.type
_entity_poly.pdbx_seq_one_letter_code
_entity_poly.pdbx_strand_id
1 'polypeptide(L)'
;ACIAYNKKDFRGALAFYKKALRTNPNCPAAVRLGMGHCFMKLNNQDKARLAFERALELDPKCVGALVGLAILKLNKQQPDSIRNGVQMLSKAYTIDSSXPMVLNHLANHFFFKKDYSKVQHLALHAFHNTENEAMRAESCYQLARAFHVQGDYDQAFQYYYQATQFAPVAFVLPHFGLGQMYIYRGDT
;
A
#
# COMPACT_ATOMS: atom_id res chain seq x y z
N ALA A 1 8.40 7.10 -19.96
CA ALA A 1 7.13 6.72 -19.31
C ALA A 1 7.09 7.19 -17.86
N CYS A 2 8.22 7.08 -17.15
CA CYS A 2 8.26 7.51 -15.75
C CYS A 2 7.98 8.99 -15.58
N ILE A 3 8.43 9.80 -16.52
CA ILE A 3 8.21 11.25 -16.45
C ILE A 3 6.73 11.57 -16.56
N ALA A 4 6.00 10.80 -17.36
CA ALA A 4 4.57 11.02 -17.57
C ALA A 4 3.70 10.41 -16.47
N TYR A 5 4.30 9.79 -15.47
CA TYR A 5 3.57 9.04 -14.48
C TYR A 5 3.17 9.92 -13.30
N ASN A 6 2.38 10.94 -13.57
CA ASN A 6 1.80 11.77 -12.52
C ASN A 6 0.28 11.79 -12.70
N LYS A 7 -0.42 12.40 -11.79
CA LYS A 7 -1.89 12.33 -11.77
C LYS A 7 -2.53 12.82 -13.06
N LYS A 8 -1.90 13.81 -13.69
CA LYS A 8 -2.49 14.42 -14.89
C LYS A 8 -2.13 13.68 -16.16
N ASP A 9 -1.24 12.69 -16.07
CA ASP A 9 -0.67 12.12 -17.28
C ASP A 9 -0.66 10.60 -17.31
N PHE A 10 -1.58 9.97 -16.58
CA PHE A 10 -1.66 8.50 -16.62
C PHE A 10 -2.04 7.99 -18.00
N ARG A 11 -2.88 8.76 -18.72
CA ARG A 11 -3.23 8.37 -20.08
C ARG A 11 -2.03 8.47 -21.03
N GLY A 12 -1.20 9.50 -20.83
CA GLY A 12 0.02 9.63 -21.60
C GLY A 12 1.00 8.50 -21.33
N ALA A 13 1.19 8.15 -20.05
CA ALA A 13 2.05 7.03 -19.69
C ALA A 13 1.52 5.73 -20.30
N LEU A 14 0.20 5.54 -20.25
CA LEU A 14 -0.42 4.33 -20.83
C LEU A 14 -0.17 4.26 -22.32
N ALA A 15 -0.24 5.39 -23.02
CA ALA A 15 0.04 5.42 -24.46
C ALA A 15 1.47 4.98 -24.76
N PHE A 16 2.45 5.43 -23.94
CA PHE A 16 3.83 5.00 -24.10
C PHE A 16 3.99 3.50 -23.90
N TYR A 17 3.34 2.95 -22.87
CA TYR A 17 3.43 1.51 -22.62
C TYR A 17 2.80 0.72 -23.76
N LYS A 18 1.65 1.18 -24.28
CA LYS A 18 1.00 0.50 -25.41
C LYS A 18 1.88 0.52 -26.65
N LYS A 19 2.55 1.64 -26.89
CA LYS A 19 3.47 1.72 -28.03
C LYS A 19 4.62 0.73 -27.87
N ALA A 20 5.15 0.60 -26.66
CA ALA A 20 6.22 -0.36 -26.40
C ALA A 20 5.76 -1.77 -26.69
N LEU A 21 4.53 -2.11 -26.34
CA LEU A 21 3.98 -3.45 -26.60
C LEU A 21 3.77 -3.72 -28.09
N ARG A 22 3.38 -2.70 -28.84
CA ARG A 22 3.24 -2.87 -30.28
C ARG A 22 4.60 -3.17 -30.94
N THR A 23 5.66 -2.55 -30.42
CA THR A 23 7.00 -2.80 -30.91
C THR A 23 7.52 -4.18 -30.51
N ASN A 24 7.26 -4.58 -29.25
CA ASN A 24 7.70 -5.88 -28.74
C ASN A 24 6.66 -6.43 -27.77
N PRO A 25 5.79 -7.33 -28.22
CA PRO A 25 4.74 -7.87 -27.34
C PRO A 25 5.28 -8.63 -26.13
N ASN A 26 6.54 -9.04 -26.15
CA ASN A 26 7.16 -9.75 -25.03
C ASN A 26 8.05 -8.84 -24.22
N CYS A 27 7.68 -7.56 -24.11
CA CYS A 27 8.40 -6.62 -23.25
C CYS A 27 8.52 -7.16 -21.82
N PRO A 28 9.54 -6.70 -21.07
CA PRO A 28 9.66 -7.12 -19.68
C PRO A 28 8.40 -6.84 -18.85
N ALA A 29 8.25 -7.59 -17.78
CA ALA A 29 7.06 -7.48 -16.93
C ALA A 29 6.81 -6.06 -16.44
N ALA A 30 7.87 -5.26 -16.32
CA ALA A 30 7.73 -3.87 -15.85
C ALA A 30 6.78 -3.04 -16.70
N VAL A 31 6.71 -3.32 -18.01
CA VAL A 31 5.78 -2.59 -18.88
C VAL A 31 4.34 -2.88 -18.50
N ARG A 32 4.01 -4.17 -18.32
CA ARG A 32 2.66 -4.54 -17.91
C ARG A 32 2.35 -4.07 -16.50
N LEU A 33 3.36 -4.07 -15.63
CA LEU A 33 3.20 -3.54 -14.28
C LEU A 33 2.84 -2.06 -14.32
N GLY A 34 3.57 -1.28 -15.12
CA GLY A 34 3.26 0.13 -15.27
C GLY A 34 1.87 0.37 -15.82
N MET A 35 1.46 -0.44 -16.79
CA MET A 35 0.10 -0.34 -17.33
C MET A 35 -0.94 -0.61 -16.25
N GLY A 36 -0.70 -1.64 -15.44
CA GLY A 36 -1.62 -1.97 -14.36
C GLY A 36 -1.81 -0.81 -13.40
N HIS A 37 -0.71 -0.15 -13.01
CA HIS A 37 -0.81 1.01 -12.13
C HIS A 37 -1.57 2.16 -12.79
N CYS A 38 -1.34 2.39 -14.08
CA CYS A 38 -2.08 3.42 -14.81
C CYS A 38 -3.57 3.13 -14.83
N PHE A 39 -3.94 1.88 -15.10
CA PHE A 39 -5.35 1.50 -15.12
C PHE A 39 -5.98 1.66 -13.74
N MET A 40 -5.24 1.33 -12.67
CA MET A 40 -5.74 1.54 -11.32
C MET A 40 -6.05 3.01 -11.06
N LYS A 41 -5.12 3.89 -11.46
CA LYS A 41 -5.31 5.33 -11.24
C LYS A 41 -6.43 5.89 -12.10
N LEU A 42 -6.71 5.26 -13.24
CA LEU A 42 -7.82 5.67 -14.11
C LEU A 42 -9.11 4.94 -13.74
N ASN A 43 -9.10 4.21 -12.64
CA ASN A 43 -10.26 3.51 -12.09
C ASN A 43 -10.81 2.45 -13.04
N ASN A 44 -9.92 1.80 -13.79
CA ASN A 44 -10.30 0.68 -14.66
C ASN A 44 -9.72 -0.60 -14.07
N GLN A 45 -10.45 -1.19 -13.14
CA GLN A 45 -9.94 -2.32 -12.37
C GLN A 45 -9.82 -3.59 -13.19
N ASP A 46 -10.71 -3.80 -14.17
CA ASP A 46 -10.64 -5.01 -14.99
C ASP A 46 -9.37 -5.02 -15.83
N LYS A 47 -9.04 -3.91 -16.46
CA LYS A 47 -7.82 -3.85 -17.27
C LYS A 47 -6.57 -3.87 -16.39
N ALA A 48 -6.64 -3.28 -15.19
CA ALA A 48 -5.54 -3.36 -14.26
C ALA A 48 -5.25 -4.80 -13.89
N ARG A 49 -6.30 -5.57 -13.58
CA ARG A 49 -6.15 -6.97 -13.22
C ARG A 49 -5.47 -7.75 -14.34
N LEU A 50 -5.93 -7.56 -15.57
CA LEU A 50 -5.35 -8.26 -16.71
C LEU A 50 -3.87 -7.92 -16.88
N ALA A 51 -3.52 -6.64 -16.71
CA ALA A 51 -2.13 -6.22 -16.86
C ALA A 51 -1.25 -6.83 -15.77
N PHE A 52 -1.72 -6.83 -14.52
CA PHE A 52 -0.96 -7.45 -13.43
C PHE A 52 -0.83 -8.97 -13.62
N GLU A 53 -1.89 -9.63 -14.08
CA GLU A 53 -1.82 -11.07 -14.34
C GLU A 53 -0.80 -11.37 -15.42
N ARG A 54 -0.78 -10.56 -16.49
CA ARG A 54 0.20 -10.77 -17.55
C ARG A 54 1.62 -10.52 -17.03
N ALA A 55 1.81 -9.52 -16.18
CA ALA A 55 3.13 -9.28 -15.59
C ALA A 55 3.61 -10.51 -14.82
N LEU A 56 2.71 -11.17 -14.09
CA LEU A 56 3.08 -12.38 -13.34
C LEU A 56 3.38 -13.56 -14.26
N GLU A 57 2.69 -13.64 -15.42
CA GLU A 57 3.03 -14.67 -16.40
C GLU A 57 4.45 -14.48 -16.91
N LEU A 58 4.83 -13.23 -17.15
CA LEU A 58 6.16 -12.91 -17.65
C LEU A 58 7.24 -13.03 -16.58
N ASP A 59 6.90 -12.70 -15.34
CA ASP A 59 7.82 -12.78 -14.21
C ASP A 59 7.06 -13.17 -12.96
N PRO A 60 7.08 -14.47 -12.60
CA PRO A 60 6.32 -14.93 -11.42
C PRO A 60 6.75 -14.31 -10.11
N LYS A 61 7.92 -13.68 -10.06
CA LYS A 61 8.41 -13.01 -8.85
C LYS A 61 8.20 -11.49 -8.90
N CYS A 62 7.31 -11.02 -9.76
CA CYS A 62 7.01 -9.60 -9.86
C CYS A 62 6.18 -9.17 -8.63
N VAL A 63 6.87 -8.66 -7.61
CA VAL A 63 6.22 -8.29 -6.36
C VAL A 63 5.17 -7.20 -6.58
N GLY A 64 5.48 -6.22 -7.44
CA GLY A 64 4.53 -5.16 -7.72
C GLY A 64 3.21 -5.67 -8.27
N ALA A 65 3.25 -6.70 -9.12
CA ALA A 65 2.03 -7.28 -9.68
C ALA A 65 1.25 -8.06 -8.61
N LEU A 66 1.96 -8.77 -7.74
CA LEU A 66 1.29 -9.46 -6.64
C LEU A 66 0.59 -8.47 -5.72
N VAL A 67 1.26 -7.36 -5.40
CA VAL A 67 0.66 -6.33 -4.54
C VAL A 67 -0.54 -5.70 -5.25
N GLY A 68 -0.42 -5.40 -6.53
CA GLY A 68 -1.53 -4.83 -7.29
C GLY A 68 -2.76 -5.72 -7.29
N LEU A 69 -2.56 -7.01 -7.54
CA LEU A 69 -3.67 -7.97 -7.52
C LEU A 69 -4.24 -8.11 -6.11
N ALA A 70 -3.36 -8.10 -5.09
CA ALA A 70 -3.82 -8.19 -3.71
C ALA A 70 -4.73 -7.02 -3.36
N ILE A 71 -4.33 -5.80 -3.76
CA ILE A 71 -5.14 -4.63 -3.48
C ILE A 71 -6.50 -4.74 -4.15
N LEU A 72 -6.54 -5.21 -5.40
CA LEU A 72 -7.82 -5.40 -6.10
C LEU A 72 -8.71 -6.39 -5.35
N LYS A 73 -8.12 -7.48 -4.84
CA LYS A 73 -8.88 -8.46 -4.07
C LYS A 73 -9.38 -7.87 -2.75
N LEU A 74 -8.52 -7.15 -2.04
CA LEU A 74 -8.89 -6.56 -0.76
C LEU A 74 -9.99 -5.51 -0.92
N ASN A 75 -9.99 -4.78 -2.03
CA ASN A 75 -11.00 -3.75 -2.26
C ASN A 75 -12.39 -4.31 -2.47
N LYS A 76 -12.51 -5.57 -2.82
CA LYS A 76 -13.83 -6.20 -2.99
C LYS A 76 -14.54 -6.42 -1.66
N GLN A 77 -13.79 -6.48 -0.55
CA GLN A 77 -14.35 -6.58 0.80
C GLN A 77 -15.20 -7.81 1.05
N GLN A 78 -15.02 -8.84 0.25
CA GLN A 78 -15.67 -10.14 0.45
C GLN A 78 -14.68 -11.08 1.16
N PRO A 79 -15.16 -11.96 2.08
CA PRO A 79 -14.22 -12.78 2.85
C PRO A 79 -13.26 -13.62 2.03
N ASP A 80 -13.75 -14.23 0.96
CA ASP A 80 -12.87 -15.05 0.11
C ASP A 80 -11.86 -14.18 -0.63
N SER A 81 -12.27 -13.00 -1.11
CA SER A 81 -11.37 -12.09 -1.78
C SER A 81 -10.30 -11.56 -0.83
N ILE A 82 -10.71 -11.24 0.41
CA ILE A 82 -9.74 -10.78 1.41
C ILE A 82 -8.72 -11.87 1.70
N ARG A 83 -9.18 -13.11 1.85
CA ARG A 83 -8.28 -14.23 2.10
C ARG A 83 -7.28 -14.40 0.95
N ASN A 84 -7.77 -14.34 -0.29
CA ASN A 84 -6.90 -14.46 -1.46
C ASN A 84 -5.91 -13.29 -1.54
N GLY A 85 -6.37 -12.08 -1.23
CA GLY A 85 -5.49 -10.91 -1.23
C GLY A 85 -4.38 -11.04 -0.21
N VAL A 86 -4.71 -11.52 0.99
CA VAL A 86 -3.70 -11.71 2.04
C VAL A 86 -2.70 -12.79 1.63
N GLN A 87 -3.17 -13.86 0.97
CA GLN A 87 -2.26 -14.89 0.48
C GLN A 87 -1.28 -14.31 -0.54
N MET A 88 -1.75 -13.44 -1.42
CA MET A 88 -0.86 -12.79 -2.38
C MET A 88 0.15 -11.89 -1.69
N LEU A 89 -0.27 -11.16 -0.65
CA LEU A 89 0.65 -10.33 0.12
C LEU A 89 1.69 -11.19 0.83
N SER A 90 1.28 -12.34 1.37
CA SER A 90 2.21 -13.25 2.03
C SER A 90 3.23 -13.80 1.04
N LYS A 91 2.79 -14.12 -0.18
CA LYS A 91 3.71 -14.57 -1.21
C LYS A 91 4.68 -13.46 -1.58
N ALA A 92 4.18 -12.24 -1.71
CA ALA A 92 5.05 -11.09 -1.99
C ALA A 92 6.07 -10.90 -0.87
N TYR A 93 5.65 -11.09 0.37
CA TYR A 93 6.54 -10.96 1.52
C TYR A 93 7.67 -12.00 1.47
N THR A 94 7.38 -13.22 1.05
CA THR A 94 8.45 -14.23 0.95
C THR A 94 9.43 -13.90 -0.15
N ILE A 95 8.99 -13.22 -1.21
CA ILE A 95 9.89 -12.83 -2.30
C ILE A 95 10.74 -11.62 -1.88
N ASP A 96 10.10 -10.62 -1.27
CA ASP A 96 10.78 -9.40 -0.82
C ASP A 96 10.17 -8.97 0.52
N SER A 97 10.85 -9.30 1.60
CA SER A 97 10.33 -9.07 2.95
C SER A 97 10.51 -7.61 3.39
N SER A 98 10.99 -6.73 2.52
CA SER A 98 11.23 -5.34 2.89
C SER A 98 10.40 -4.31 2.11
N UNK A 99 9.31 -4.49 1.34
CA UNK A 99 8.68 -3.85 0.79
C UNK A 99 7.92 -3.21 1.51
N PRO A 100 8.04 -2.05 1.65
CA PRO A 100 7.21 -1.34 2.64
C PRO A 100 5.72 -1.41 2.35
N MET A 101 5.32 -1.38 1.11
CA MET A 101 3.89 -1.49 0.79
C MET A 101 3.31 -2.82 1.26
N VAL A 102 4.04 -3.91 1.03
CA VAL A 102 3.61 -5.22 1.51
C VAL A 102 3.51 -5.23 3.03
N LEU A 103 4.53 -4.69 3.69
CA LEU A 103 4.57 -4.66 5.15
C LEU A 103 3.40 -3.87 5.73
N ASN A 104 3.09 -2.71 5.14
CA ASN A 104 1.99 -1.89 5.65
C ASN A 104 0.64 -2.55 5.41
N HIS A 105 0.45 -3.20 4.28
CA HIS A 105 -0.81 -3.92 4.04
C HIS A 105 -0.97 -5.11 4.98
N LEU A 106 0.11 -5.84 5.23
CA LEU A 106 0.05 -6.94 6.20
C LEU A 106 -0.20 -6.41 7.60
N ALA A 107 0.40 -5.28 7.96
CA ALA A 107 0.14 -4.67 9.26
C ALA A 107 -1.34 -4.34 9.41
N ASN A 108 -1.95 -3.79 8.37
CA ASN A 108 -3.38 -3.50 8.39
C ASN A 108 -4.20 -4.78 8.61
N HIS A 109 -3.84 -5.84 7.93
CA HIS A 109 -4.54 -7.11 8.10
C HIS A 109 -4.44 -7.60 9.55
N PHE A 110 -3.23 -7.58 10.12
CA PHE A 110 -3.04 -8.06 11.49
C PHE A 110 -3.68 -7.14 12.52
N PHE A 111 -3.84 -5.87 12.20
CA PHE A 111 -4.59 -4.98 13.09
C PHE A 111 -6.03 -5.50 13.27
N PHE A 112 -6.68 -5.89 12.18
CA PHE A 112 -8.04 -6.41 12.27
C PHE A 112 -8.09 -7.82 12.84
N LYS A 113 -6.97 -8.54 12.82
CA LYS A 113 -6.86 -9.81 13.52
C LYS A 113 -6.52 -9.63 15.00
N LYS A 114 -6.32 -8.40 15.43
CA LYS A 114 -5.99 -8.05 16.80
C LYS A 114 -4.64 -8.58 17.26
N ASP A 115 -3.73 -8.80 16.31
CA ASP A 115 -2.37 -9.21 16.63
C ASP A 115 -1.48 -7.96 16.58
N TYR A 116 -1.52 -7.18 17.65
CA TYR A 116 -0.89 -5.86 17.66
C TYR A 116 0.62 -5.94 17.72
N SER A 117 1.16 -7.01 18.25
CA SER A 117 2.61 -7.23 18.24
C SER A 117 3.12 -7.31 16.80
N LYS A 118 2.43 -8.06 15.94
CA LYS A 118 2.80 -8.15 14.53
C LYS A 118 2.60 -6.82 13.81
N VAL A 119 1.55 -6.08 14.15
CA VAL A 119 1.34 -4.75 13.56
C VAL A 119 2.56 -3.87 13.85
N GLN A 120 3.00 -3.84 15.10
CA GLN A 120 4.13 -3.00 15.49
C GLN A 120 5.39 -3.41 14.76
N HIS A 121 5.67 -4.70 14.71
CA HIS A 121 6.88 -5.20 14.05
C HIS A 121 6.88 -4.86 12.54
N LEU A 122 5.77 -5.15 11.88
CA LEU A 122 5.67 -4.93 10.43
C LEU A 122 5.70 -3.44 10.09
N ALA A 123 5.00 -2.63 10.87
CA ALA A 123 4.95 -1.20 10.59
C ALA A 123 6.30 -0.52 10.85
N LEU A 124 7.01 -0.91 11.91
CA LEU A 124 8.35 -0.38 12.15
C LEU A 124 9.30 -0.77 11.04
N HIS A 125 9.23 -2.02 10.60
CA HIS A 125 10.06 -2.49 9.50
C HIS A 125 9.77 -1.70 8.23
N ALA A 126 8.51 -1.46 7.94
CA ALA A 126 8.13 -0.66 6.77
C ALA A 126 8.68 0.77 6.88
N PHE A 127 8.55 1.37 8.04
CA PHE A 127 9.03 2.73 8.27
C PHE A 127 10.52 2.84 7.98
N HIS A 128 11.30 1.86 8.45
CA HIS A 128 12.75 1.91 8.29
C HIS A 128 13.23 1.52 6.90
N ASN A 129 12.35 0.96 6.07
CA ASN A 129 12.75 0.52 4.74
C ASN A 129 12.28 1.41 3.61
N THR A 130 11.78 2.61 3.91
CA THR A 130 11.33 3.52 2.88
C THR A 130 11.73 4.95 3.23
N GLU A 131 11.93 5.76 2.19
CA GLU A 131 12.07 7.20 2.35
C GLU A 131 10.86 7.94 1.79
N ASN A 132 9.88 7.21 1.29
CA ASN A 132 8.65 7.80 0.77
C ASN A 132 7.80 8.30 1.94
N GLU A 133 7.48 9.60 1.93
CA GLU A 133 6.80 10.21 3.07
C GLU A 133 5.38 9.66 3.25
N ALA A 134 4.68 9.38 2.16
CA ALA A 134 3.34 8.82 2.27
C ALA A 134 3.37 7.44 2.92
N MET A 135 4.37 6.61 2.57
CA MET A 135 4.49 5.30 3.18
C MET A 135 4.93 5.39 4.63
N ARG A 136 5.79 6.35 4.97
CA ARG A 136 6.15 6.57 6.37
C ARG A 136 4.95 7.01 7.19
N ALA A 137 4.11 7.89 6.61
CA ALA A 137 2.88 8.29 7.28
C ALA A 137 1.97 7.10 7.53
N GLU A 138 1.85 6.22 6.55
CA GLU A 138 1.04 5.01 6.70
C GLU A 138 1.58 4.13 7.82
N SER A 139 2.89 3.93 7.85
CA SER A 139 3.50 3.12 8.91
C SER A 139 3.25 3.73 10.28
N CYS A 140 3.42 5.04 10.40
CA CYS A 140 3.17 5.73 11.67
C CYS A 140 1.71 5.60 12.09
N TYR A 141 0.80 5.70 11.14
CA TYR A 141 -0.62 5.53 11.43
C TYR A 141 -0.91 4.12 11.96
N GLN A 142 -0.32 3.09 11.32
CA GLN A 142 -0.49 1.72 11.78
C GLN A 142 0.01 1.54 13.22
N LEU A 143 1.19 2.12 13.51
CA LEU A 143 1.73 2.06 14.86
C LEU A 143 0.83 2.79 15.86
N ALA A 144 0.38 3.98 15.48
CA ALA A 144 -0.43 4.81 16.37
C ALA A 144 -1.70 4.08 16.78
N ARG A 145 -2.43 3.51 15.81
CA ARG A 145 -3.69 2.88 16.16
C ARG A 145 -3.49 1.59 16.93
N ALA A 146 -2.36 0.89 16.71
CA ALA A 146 -2.06 -0.30 17.50
C ALA A 146 -1.84 0.06 18.97
N PHE A 147 -1.10 1.13 19.23
CA PHE A 147 -0.91 1.61 20.60
C PHE A 147 -2.21 2.17 21.18
N HIS A 148 -2.98 2.87 20.35
CA HIS A 148 -4.25 3.45 20.76
C HIS A 148 -5.19 2.38 21.31
N VAL A 149 -5.36 1.30 20.56
CA VAL A 149 -6.26 0.20 20.95
C VAL A 149 -5.77 -0.48 22.21
N GLN A 150 -4.47 -0.52 22.44
CA GLN A 150 -3.89 -1.15 23.62
C GLN A 150 -3.88 -0.21 24.85
N GLY A 151 -4.32 1.02 24.69
CA GLY A 151 -4.42 1.95 25.80
C GLY A 151 -3.14 2.74 26.07
N ASP A 152 -2.13 2.60 25.21
CA ASP A 152 -0.89 3.38 25.36
C ASP A 152 -1.06 4.68 24.59
N TYR A 153 -1.74 5.63 25.21
CA TYR A 153 -2.13 6.86 24.53
C TYR A 153 -0.95 7.78 24.27
N ASP A 154 0.08 7.73 25.09
CA ASP A 154 1.27 8.56 24.87
C ASP A 154 1.99 8.15 23.58
N GLN A 155 2.22 6.85 23.39
CA GLN A 155 2.84 6.36 22.17
C GLN A 155 1.94 6.60 20.96
N ALA A 156 0.63 6.37 21.14
CA ALA A 156 -0.32 6.60 20.05
C ALA A 156 -0.26 8.06 19.59
N PHE A 157 -0.23 9.00 20.55
CA PHE A 157 -0.16 10.41 20.21
C PHE A 157 1.11 10.72 19.42
N GLN A 158 2.25 10.19 19.87
CA GLN A 158 3.52 10.42 19.19
C GLN A 158 3.48 9.98 17.74
N TYR A 159 2.94 8.78 17.50
CA TYR A 159 2.92 8.25 16.14
C TYR A 159 1.85 8.91 15.27
N TYR A 160 0.69 9.25 15.83
CA TYR A 160 -0.30 10.03 15.07
C TYR A 160 0.31 11.38 14.65
N TYR A 161 1.04 12.02 15.56
CA TYR A 161 1.66 13.29 15.25
C TYR A 161 2.69 13.14 14.14
N GLN A 162 3.54 12.11 14.22
CA GLN A 162 4.52 11.86 13.17
C GLN A 162 3.83 11.60 11.82
N ALA A 163 2.72 10.88 11.82
CA ALA A 163 2.00 10.62 10.59
C ALA A 163 1.57 11.94 9.92
N THR A 164 1.11 12.91 10.70
CA THR A 164 0.71 14.19 10.13
C THR A 164 1.91 14.98 9.60
N GLN A 165 3.10 14.77 10.19
CA GLN A 165 4.30 15.45 9.70
C GLN A 165 4.74 14.91 8.35
N PHE A 166 4.55 13.61 8.10
CA PHE A 166 4.99 13.00 6.85
C PHE A 166 4.01 13.24 5.71
N ALA A 167 2.70 13.23 5.99
CA ALA A 167 1.69 13.43 4.93
C ALA A 167 0.51 14.21 5.48
N PRO A 168 0.73 15.50 5.78
CA PRO A 168 -0.31 16.26 6.50
C PRO A 168 -1.57 16.49 5.69
N VAL A 169 -1.50 16.53 4.37
CA VAL A 169 -2.67 16.83 3.53
C VAL A 169 -3.36 15.54 3.08
N ALA A 170 -2.62 14.46 2.90
CA ALA A 170 -3.14 13.24 2.30
C ALA A 170 -3.91 12.35 3.28
N PHE A 171 -3.70 12.52 4.59
CA PHE A 171 -4.29 11.63 5.61
C PHE A 171 -5.24 12.40 6.51
N VAL A 172 -6.52 12.02 6.47
CA VAL A 172 -7.52 12.54 7.41
C VAL A 172 -7.49 11.76 8.71
N LEU A 173 -7.28 10.44 8.64
CA LEU A 173 -7.35 9.58 9.82
C LEU A 173 -6.31 9.91 10.90
N PRO A 174 -5.04 10.24 10.57
CA PRO A 174 -4.11 10.64 11.62
C PRO A 174 -4.57 11.89 12.38
N HIS A 175 -5.16 12.86 11.70
CA HIS A 175 -5.68 14.06 12.36
C HIS A 175 -6.83 13.70 13.30
N PHE A 176 -7.70 12.81 12.86
CA PHE A 176 -8.81 12.35 13.70
C PHE A 176 -8.26 11.63 14.95
N GLY A 177 -7.25 10.79 14.77
CA GLY A 177 -6.63 10.09 15.89
C GLY A 177 -5.99 11.03 16.88
N LEU A 178 -5.34 12.11 16.38
CA LEU A 178 -4.76 13.13 17.27
C LEU A 178 -5.85 13.80 18.10
N GLY A 179 -7.00 14.08 17.48
CA GLY A 179 -8.11 14.68 18.20
C GLY A 179 -8.56 13.81 19.36
N GLN A 180 -8.66 12.50 19.12
CA GLN A 180 -9.02 11.57 20.19
C GLN A 180 -7.97 11.53 21.31
N MET A 181 -6.68 11.61 20.94
CA MET A 181 -5.62 11.58 21.94
C MET A 181 -5.63 12.83 22.79
N TYR A 182 -5.94 13.99 22.21
CA TYR A 182 -6.04 15.22 23.00
C TYR A 182 -7.14 15.10 24.05
N ILE A 183 -8.27 14.49 23.69
CA ILE A 183 -9.37 14.28 24.63
C ILE A 183 -8.91 13.37 25.78
N TYR A 184 -8.29 12.22 25.44
CA TYR A 184 -7.85 11.26 26.46
C TYR A 184 -6.79 11.84 27.39
N ARG A 185 -5.93 12.72 26.88
CA ARG A 185 -4.87 13.31 27.66
C ARG A 185 -5.31 14.56 28.40
N GLY A 186 -6.54 15.01 28.18
CA GLY A 186 -7.04 16.21 28.80
C GLY A 186 -6.63 17.50 28.13
N ASP A 187 -6.09 17.43 26.95
CA ASP A 187 -5.74 18.61 26.13
C ASP A 187 -6.94 18.97 25.28
N THR A 188 -7.53 20.13 25.49
CA THR A 188 -8.71 20.56 24.76
C THR A 188 -8.45 21.76 23.89
#